data_525d67334c3cde58c292ad99784773f9
#
_entry.id   525d67334c3cde58c292ad99784773f9
#
_cell.length_a   1.000
_cell.length_b   1.000
_cell.length_c   1.000
_cell.angle_alpha   90.00
_cell.angle_beta   90.00
_cell.angle_gamma   90.00
#
_symmetry.space_group_name_H-M   'P 1'
#
loop_
_entity.id
_entity.type
_entity.pdbx_description
1 polymer ?
#
loop_
_entity_poly.entity_id
_entity_poly.type
_entity_poly.pdbx_seq_one_letter_code
_entity_poly.pdbx_strand_id
1 'polypeptide(L)'
;LLGSYYTPQLAQALKNCSVPVVVTGQRFPDVACVYNDDHTAARELTQRMLEHGRRRIVYIGGSERDDATGIQRREGVQDALRDAGLDGDQLPRICCNAFTVEEGQRCMQELLTRCPFLDGVVCVTDTVAFGAMHALKQAGRQIGRDVGLAGIGDSWAGNVTDPGLATVRFYQKQVGQEAARILLQMLEEKEYGGPVRQVTLGYQVVERG
;
A
#
# COMPACT_ATOMS: atom_id res chain seq x y z
N LEU A 1 18.79 4.05 3.17
CA LEU A 1 17.87 4.26 4.30
C LEU A 1 16.48 3.80 3.93
N LEU A 2 15.86 2.95 4.74
CA LEU A 2 14.45 2.60 4.61
C LEU A 2 13.62 3.73 5.26
N GLY A 3 12.85 4.46 4.45
CA GLY A 3 11.98 5.54 4.92
C GLY A 3 10.65 4.98 5.40
N SER A 4 10.21 5.37 6.60
CA SER A 4 8.86 5.05 7.11
C SER A 4 8.00 6.30 7.26
N TYR A 5 8.55 7.40 7.74
CA TYR A 5 7.82 8.65 7.87
C TYR A 5 8.67 9.83 7.35
N TYR A 6 8.05 10.63 6.50
CA TYR A 6 8.63 11.92 6.13
C TYR A 6 8.40 12.92 7.26
N THR A 7 9.48 13.57 7.71
CA THR A 7 9.39 14.78 8.51
C THR A 7 10.36 15.83 7.96
N PRO A 8 10.03 17.13 8.03
CA PRO A 8 10.94 18.18 7.58
C PRO A 8 12.31 18.11 8.27
N GLN A 9 12.33 17.74 9.56
CA GLN A 9 13.57 17.58 10.34
C GLN A 9 14.42 16.42 9.81
N LEU A 10 13.81 15.27 9.49
CA LEU A 10 14.52 14.14 8.92
C LEU A 10 15.04 14.48 7.52
N ALA A 11 14.23 15.10 6.67
CA ALA A 11 14.65 15.54 5.34
C ALA A 11 15.85 16.49 5.40
N GLN A 12 15.81 17.47 6.30
CA GLN A 12 16.93 18.40 6.51
C GLN A 12 18.19 17.69 7.04
N ALA A 13 18.04 16.75 7.97
CA ALA A 13 19.15 15.96 8.48
C ALA A 13 19.79 15.11 7.37
N LEU A 14 18.98 14.47 6.51
CA LEU A 14 19.47 13.69 5.37
C LEU A 14 20.17 14.57 4.33
N LYS A 15 19.65 15.76 4.06
CA LYS A 15 20.26 16.73 3.15
C LYS A 15 21.61 17.24 3.65
N ASN A 16 21.77 17.36 4.95
CA ASN A 16 23.01 17.82 5.60
C ASN A 16 24.00 16.67 5.89
N CYS A 17 23.71 15.44 5.50
CA CYS A 17 24.65 14.34 5.67
C CYS A 17 25.93 14.58 4.85
N SER A 18 27.08 14.32 5.49
CA SER A 18 28.39 14.37 4.84
C SER A 18 28.67 13.19 3.88
N VAL A 19 27.76 12.23 3.84
CA VAL A 19 27.82 11.05 2.97
C VAL A 19 26.57 10.99 2.09
N PRO A 20 26.66 10.40 0.89
CA PRO A 20 25.50 10.24 0.04
C PRO A 20 24.44 9.36 0.70
N VAL A 21 23.18 9.74 0.51
CA VAL A 21 22.03 9.01 1.06
C VAL A 21 21.03 8.75 -0.05
N VAL A 22 20.51 7.53 -0.12
CA VAL A 22 19.37 7.15 -0.94
C VAL A 22 18.28 6.58 -0.04
N VAL A 23 17.09 7.15 -0.09
CA VAL A 23 15.91 6.66 0.65
C VAL A 23 15.16 5.64 -0.21
N THR A 24 14.70 4.56 0.41
CA THR A 24 13.85 3.57 -0.27
C THR A 24 12.49 3.45 0.41
N GLY A 25 11.47 3.15 -0.38
CA GLY A 25 10.12 2.87 0.11
C GLY A 25 9.20 4.10 0.22
N GLN A 26 9.77 5.31 0.26
CA GLN A 26 8.98 6.54 0.27
C GLN A 26 9.64 7.65 -0.56
N ARG A 27 8.83 8.57 -1.02
CA ARG A 27 9.29 9.78 -1.70
C ARG A 27 9.75 10.82 -0.69
N PHE A 28 10.97 11.32 -0.91
CA PHE A 28 11.53 12.46 -0.18
C PHE A 28 11.87 13.54 -1.21
N PRO A 29 11.21 14.72 -1.22
CA PRO A 29 11.35 15.70 -2.30
C PRO A 29 12.76 16.15 -2.60
N ASP A 30 13.59 16.33 -1.56
CA ASP A 30 14.94 16.89 -1.67
C ASP A 30 16.06 15.87 -1.45
N VAL A 31 15.75 14.58 -1.47
CA VAL A 31 16.73 13.50 -1.24
C VAL A 31 16.56 12.46 -2.34
N ALA A 32 17.66 11.87 -2.79
CA ALA A 32 17.61 10.77 -3.76
C ALA A 32 16.78 9.62 -3.19
N CYS A 33 15.81 9.14 -3.95
CA CYS A 33 14.91 8.08 -3.48
C CYS A 33 14.47 7.13 -4.59
N VAL A 34 14.21 5.89 -4.18
CA VAL A 34 13.60 4.86 -5.01
C VAL A 34 12.36 4.34 -4.27
N TYR A 35 11.20 4.43 -4.88
CA TYR A 35 9.93 4.09 -4.27
C TYR A 35 8.98 3.40 -5.26
N ASN A 36 7.89 2.86 -4.76
CA ASN A 36 6.87 2.21 -5.58
C ASN A 36 5.78 3.21 -5.97
N ASP A 37 5.05 2.91 -7.03
CA ASP A 37 3.83 3.63 -7.40
C ASP A 37 2.64 3.11 -6.58
N ASP A 38 2.61 3.47 -5.30
CA ASP A 38 1.61 3.01 -4.33
C ASP A 38 0.19 3.47 -4.68
N HIS A 39 0.06 4.70 -5.20
CA HIS A 39 -1.23 5.27 -5.60
C HIS A 39 -1.84 4.49 -6.77
N THR A 40 -1.12 4.38 -7.89
CA THR A 40 -1.65 3.71 -9.08
C THR A 40 -1.87 2.22 -8.83
N ALA A 41 -1.01 1.59 -8.02
CA ALA A 41 -1.16 0.20 -7.61
C ALA A 41 -2.47 -0.05 -6.83
N ALA A 42 -2.77 0.78 -5.84
CA ALA A 42 -4.00 0.67 -5.06
C ALA A 42 -5.24 1.00 -5.90
N ARG A 43 -5.13 1.99 -6.82
CA ARG A 43 -6.20 2.33 -7.76
C ARG A 43 -6.52 1.16 -8.68
N GLU A 44 -5.53 0.56 -9.33
CA GLU A 44 -5.73 -0.57 -10.24
C GLU A 44 -6.30 -1.80 -9.49
N LEU A 45 -5.75 -2.13 -8.32
CA LEU A 45 -6.27 -3.22 -7.49
C LEU A 45 -7.77 -3.02 -7.17
N THR A 46 -8.16 -1.79 -6.85
CA THR A 46 -9.56 -1.44 -6.57
C THR A 46 -10.42 -1.49 -7.84
N GLN A 47 -9.90 -1.05 -8.98
CA GLN A 47 -10.58 -1.17 -10.27
C GLN A 47 -10.90 -2.63 -10.62
N ARG A 48 -9.96 -3.56 -10.39
CA ARG A 48 -10.24 -5.01 -10.56
C ARG A 48 -11.41 -5.47 -9.69
N MET A 49 -11.44 -5.04 -8.44
CA MET A 49 -12.56 -5.36 -7.54
C MET A 49 -13.89 -4.79 -8.05
N LEU A 50 -13.90 -3.58 -8.59
CA LEU A 50 -15.06 -2.94 -9.21
C LEU A 50 -15.50 -3.64 -10.49
N GLU A 51 -14.57 -4.11 -11.33
CA GLU A 51 -14.85 -4.92 -12.52
C GLU A 51 -15.54 -6.24 -12.19
N HIS A 52 -15.21 -6.83 -11.01
CA HIS A 52 -15.91 -8.00 -10.47
C HIS A 52 -17.27 -7.67 -9.79
N GLY A 53 -17.79 -6.47 -10.00
CA GLY A 53 -19.13 -6.07 -9.57
C GLY A 53 -19.23 -5.58 -8.13
N ARG A 54 -18.12 -5.43 -7.41
CA ARG A 54 -18.12 -4.87 -6.04
C ARG A 54 -18.39 -3.38 -6.08
N ARG A 55 -19.23 -2.86 -5.18
CA ARG A 55 -19.65 -1.45 -5.18
C ARG A 55 -19.61 -0.82 -3.79
N ARG A 56 -19.70 -1.62 -2.72
CA ARG A 56 -19.68 -1.16 -1.33
C ARG A 56 -18.36 -1.51 -0.70
N ILE A 57 -17.31 -0.85 -1.22
CA ILE A 57 -15.93 -1.09 -0.83
C ILE A 57 -15.62 -0.34 0.46
N VAL A 58 -14.86 -0.98 1.35
CA VAL A 58 -14.29 -0.38 2.55
C VAL A 58 -12.77 -0.51 2.52
N TYR A 59 -12.08 0.33 3.28
CA TYR A 59 -10.62 0.36 3.33
C TYR A 59 -10.08 0.19 4.74
N ILE A 60 -9.12 -0.71 4.92
CA ILE A 60 -8.31 -0.81 6.13
C ILE A 60 -6.94 -0.26 5.82
N GLY A 61 -6.66 0.94 6.32
CA GLY A 61 -5.50 1.76 5.95
C GLY A 61 -4.40 1.82 7.01
N GLY A 62 -3.32 2.49 6.65
CA GLY A 62 -2.25 2.89 7.55
C GLY A 62 -2.42 4.31 8.08
N SER A 63 -1.45 4.74 8.90
CA SER A 63 -1.41 6.10 9.45
C SER A 63 -1.17 7.13 8.35
N GLU A 64 -1.90 8.23 8.36
CA GLU A 64 -1.72 9.37 7.43
C GLU A 64 -0.37 10.09 7.61
N ARG A 65 0.46 9.70 8.59
CA ARG A 65 1.84 10.16 8.72
C ARG A 65 2.78 9.45 7.74
N ASP A 66 2.37 8.32 7.18
CA ASP A 66 3.08 7.56 6.17
C ASP A 66 2.53 7.94 4.79
N ASP A 67 3.37 8.51 3.93
CA ASP A 67 2.93 8.95 2.60
C ASP A 67 2.51 7.74 1.75
N ALA A 68 3.35 6.72 1.64
CA ALA A 68 3.10 5.57 0.78
C ALA A 68 1.89 4.74 1.24
N THR A 69 1.92 4.25 2.49
CA THR A 69 0.92 3.31 3.00
C THR A 69 -0.32 3.99 3.57
N GLY A 70 -0.19 5.20 4.07
CA GLY A 70 -1.28 5.97 4.68
C GLY A 70 -2.04 6.86 3.72
N ILE A 71 -1.32 7.58 2.85
CA ILE A 71 -1.91 8.58 1.95
C ILE A 71 -2.09 7.99 0.55
N GLN A 72 -1.01 7.62 -0.13
CA GLN A 72 -1.02 7.25 -1.55
C GLN A 72 -1.96 6.06 -1.84
N ARG A 73 -1.88 4.98 -1.03
CA ARG A 73 -2.78 3.83 -1.23
C ARG A 73 -4.24 4.18 -1.00
N ARG A 74 -4.55 4.98 0.04
CA ARG A 74 -5.92 5.45 0.29
C ARG A 74 -6.45 6.27 -0.88
N GLU A 75 -5.69 7.25 -1.34
CA GLU A 75 -6.07 8.12 -2.46
C GLU A 75 -6.28 7.32 -3.74
N GLY A 76 -5.44 6.33 -4.01
CA GLY A 76 -5.64 5.40 -5.12
C GLY A 76 -6.98 4.65 -5.05
N VAL A 77 -7.37 4.14 -3.87
CA VAL A 77 -8.68 3.53 -3.67
C VAL A 77 -9.82 4.53 -3.91
N GLN A 78 -9.70 5.75 -3.37
CA GLN A 78 -10.70 6.79 -3.53
C GLN A 78 -10.88 7.20 -4.99
N ASP A 79 -9.77 7.33 -5.74
CA ASP A 79 -9.82 7.69 -7.16
C ASP A 79 -10.45 6.58 -8.00
N ALA A 80 -10.16 5.30 -7.72
CA ALA A 80 -10.84 4.19 -8.40
C ALA A 80 -12.36 4.22 -8.20
N LEU A 81 -12.82 4.58 -7.00
CA LEU A 81 -14.25 4.74 -6.73
C LEU A 81 -14.86 5.90 -7.52
N ARG A 82 -14.19 7.07 -7.54
CA ARG A 82 -14.63 8.25 -8.31
C ARG A 82 -14.71 7.94 -9.81
N ASP A 83 -13.72 7.25 -10.36
CA ASP A 83 -13.71 6.82 -11.77
C ASP A 83 -14.89 5.92 -12.12
N ALA A 84 -15.34 5.13 -11.16
CA ALA A 84 -16.51 4.25 -11.31
C ALA A 84 -17.86 4.95 -11.00
N GLY A 85 -17.84 6.28 -10.79
CA GLY A 85 -19.03 7.06 -10.45
C GLY A 85 -19.56 6.86 -9.03
N LEU A 86 -18.70 6.35 -8.12
CA LEU A 86 -19.00 6.18 -6.69
C LEU A 86 -18.40 7.32 -5.86
N ASP A 87 -18.95 7.55 -4.67
CA ASP A 87 -18.43 8.58 -3.77
C ASP A 87 -17.15 8.12 -3.06
N GLY A 88 -15.98 8.40 -3.67
CA GLY A 88 -14.67 8.08 -3.09
C GLY A 88 -14.36 8.90 -1.83
N ASP A 89 -14.98 10.08 -1.64
CA ASP A 89 -14.73 10.93 -0.47
C ASP A 89 -15.37 10.36 0.79
N GLN A 90 -16.49 9.63 0.62
CA GLN A 90 -17.18 8.92 1.69
C GLN A 90 -16.71 7.47 1.88
N LEU A 91 -15.52 7.11 1.35
CA LEU A 91 -14.96 5.77 1.54
C LEU A 91 -14.91 5.40 3.03
N PRO A 92 -15.71 4.39 3.47
CA PRO A 92 -15.66 3.94 4.84
C PRO A 92 -14.30 3.30 5.12
N ARG A 93 -13.59 3.82 6.14
CA ARG A 93 -12.23 3.37 6.45
C ARG A 93 -11.93 3.31 7.92
N ILE A 94 -10.93 2.50 8.25
CA ILE A 94 -10.30 2.45 9.57
C ILE A 94 -8.78 2.43 9.37
N CYS A 95 -8.06 3.21 10.17
CA CYS A 95 -6.60 3.11 10.25
C CYS A 95 -6.24 2.05 11.30
N CYS A 96 -5.42 1.07 10.91
CA CYS A 96 -4.81 0.13 11.84
C CYS A 96 -3.63 0.78 12.58
N ASN A 97 -3.44 0.39 13.84
CA ASN A 97 -2.34 0.90 14.68
C ASN A 97 -0.99 0.22 14.33
N ALA A 98 -1.07 -0.99 13.78
CA ALA A 98 0.08 -1.78 13.33
C ALA A 98 -0.33 -2.68 12.17
N PHE A 99 0.63 -3.08 11.32
CA PHE A 99 0.37 -3.99 10.21
C PHE A 99 0.48 -5.45 10.66
N THR A 100 -0.43 -5.84 11.54
CA THR A 100 -0.52 -7.21 12.07
C THR A 100 -1.85 -7.88 11.71
N VAL A 101 -1.89 -9.21 11.84
CA VAL A 101 -3.12 -10.00 11.63
C VAL A 101 -4.20 -9.60 12.64
N GLU A 102 -3.81 -9.40 13.89
CA GLU A 102 -4.72 -9.04 15.00
C GLU A 102 -5.40 -7.68 14.75
N GLU A 103 -4.62 -6.68 14.33
CA GLU A 103 -5.16 -5.36 13.95
C GLU A 103 -6.08 -5.44 12.74
N GLY A 104 -5.71 -6.22 11.73
CA GLY A 104 -6.57 -6.48 10.56
C GLY A 104 -7.91 -7.10 10.96
N GLN A 105 -7.88 -8.07 11.86
CA GLN A 105 -9.09 -8.70 12.40
C GLN A 105 -9.95 -7.70 13.18
N ARG A 106 -9.36 -6.93 14.10
CA ARG A 106 -10.05 -5.90 14.88
C ARG A 106 -10.72 -4.85 13.98
N CYS A 107 -9.99 -4.30 13.03
CA CYS A 107 -10.50 -3.30 12.09
C CYS A 107 -11.66 -3.85 11.25
N MET A 108 -11.54 -5.10 10.78
CA MET A 108 -12.60 -5.72 9.99
C MET A 108 -13.88 -5.97 10.80
N GLN A 109 -13.77 -6.42 12.05
CA GLN A 109 -14.92 -6.58 12.94
C GLN A 109 -15.66 -5.26 13.15
N GLU A 110 -14.94 -4.17 13.35
CA GLU A 110 -15.53 -2.84 13.46
C GLU A 110 -16.21 -2.40 12.16
N LEU A 111 -15.58 -2.62 10.98
CA LEU A 111 -16.17 -2.30 9.69
C LEU A 111 -17.43 -3.13 9.41
N LEU A 112 -17.46 -4.40 9.76
CA LEU A 112 -18.65 -5.24 9.63
C LEU A 112 -19.84 -4.70 10.44
N THR A 113 -19.57 -4.12 11.61
CA THR A 113 -20.61 -3.48 12.44
C THR A 113 -21.09 -2.17 11.82
N ARG A 114 -20.18 -1.33 11.31
CA ARG A 114 -20.48 -0.02 10.73
C ARG A 114 -21.07 -0.11 9.32
N CYS A 115 -20.65 -1.10 8.55
CA CYS A 115 -20.99 -1.29 7.14
C CYS A 115 -21.44 -2.74 6.88
N PRO A 116 -22.61 -3.18 7.41
CA PRO A 116 -23.02 -4.60 7.36
C PRO A 116 -23.24 -5.14 5.93
N PHE A 117 -23.43 -4.25 4.97
CA PHE A 117 -23.68 -4.60 3.56
C PHE A 117 -22.45 -4.44 2.64
N LEU A 118 -21.25 -4.27 3.22
CA LEU A 118 -20.03 -4.21 2.42
C LEU A 118 -19.87 -5.45 1.53
N ASP A 119 -19.31 -5.26 0.33
CA ASP A 119 -19.04 -6.33 -0.63
C ASP A 119 -17.61 -6.33 -1.17
N GLY A 120 -16.77 -5.38 -0.73
CA GLY A 120 -15.36 -5.33 -1.05
C GLY A 120 -14.53 -4.75 0.09
N VAL A 121 -13.34 -5.29 0.30
CA VAL A 121 -12.37 -4.84 1.31
C VAL A 121 -11.00 -4.71 0.67
N VAL A 122 -10.42 -3.51 0.69
CA VAL A 122 -9.03 -3.27 0.32
C VAL A 122 -8.24 -3.02 1.58
N CYS A 123 -7.16 -3.78 1.77
CA CYS A 123 -6.28 -3.68 2.94
C CYS A 123 -4.93 -3.09 2.54
N VAL A 124 -4.39 -2.26 3.42
CA VAL A 124 -3.08 -1.60 3.23
C VAL A 124 -1.94 -2.59 3.00
N THR A 125 -1.98 -3.78 3.61
CA THR A 125 -1.01 -4.87 3.41
C THR A 125 -1.70 -6.24 3.39
N ASP A 126 -1.02 -7.26 2.86
CA ASP A 126 -1.49 -8.65 2.91
C ASP A 126 -1.62 -9.15 4.36
N THR A 127 -0.72 -8.76 5.25
CA THR A 127 -0.80 -9.16 6.67
C THR A 127 -2.10 -8.68 7.31
N VAL A 128 -2.49 -7.43 7.04
CA VAL A 128 -3.78 -6.88 7.50
C VAL A 128 -4.94 -7.60 6.82
N ALA A 129 -4.82 -7.95 5.53
CA ALA A 129 -5.84 -8.69 4.79
C ALA A 129 -6.06 -10.11 5.36
N PHE A 130 -5.02 -10.79 5.86
CA PHE A 130 -5.20 -12.09 6.53
C PHE A 130 -6.03 -11.96 7.80
N GLY A 131 -5.85 -10.89 8.57
CA GLY A 131 -6.70 -10.59 9.72
C GLY A 131 -8.15 -10.31 9.33
N ALA A 132 -8.34 -9.50 8.29
CA ALA A 132 -9.67 -9.22 7.73
C ALA A 132 -10.34 -10.49 7.21
N MET A 133 -9.59 -11.38 6.53
CA MET A 133 -10.06 -12.69 6.09
C MET A 133 -10.59 -13.53 7.25
N HIS A 134 -9.86 -13.57 8.36
CA HIS A 134 -10.28 -14.30 9.56
C HIS A 134 -11.60 -13.75 10.11
N ALA A 135 -11.74 -12.44 10.27
CA ALA A 135 -12.97 -11.80 10.76
C ALA A 135 -14.17 -12.04 9.82
N LEU A 136 -13.96 -11.96 8.49
CA LEU A 136 -15.00 -12.24 7.51
C LEU A 136 -15.49 -13.68 7.60
N LYS A 137 -14.58 -14.66 7.71
CA LYS A 137 -14.93 -16.08 7.87
C LYS A 137 -15.69 -16.32 9.18
N GLN A 138 -15.28 -15.70 10.29
CA GLN A 138 -16.00 -15.78 11.58
C GLN A 138 -17.43 -15.20 11.48
N ALA A 139 -17.61 -14.16 10.67
CA ALA A 139 -18.93 -13.57 10.39
C ALA A 139 -19.76 -14.35 9.36
N GLY A 140 -19.30 -15.52 8.91
CA GLY A 140 -20.00 -16.35 7.94
C GLY A 140 -19.98 -15.81 6.51
N ARG A 141 -19.11 -14.83 6.19
CA ARG A 141 -19.00 -14.25 4.86
C ARG A 141 -18.07 -15.09 3.99
N GLN A 142 -18.52 -15.42 2.77
CA GLN A 142 -17.74 -16.17 1.80
C GLN A 142 -16.93 -15.21 0.92
N ILE A 143 -15.60 -15.22 1.09
CA ILE A 143 -14.68 -14.40 0.30
C ILE A 143 -14.68 -14.92 -1.14
N GLY A 144 -14.65 -14.01 -2.11
CA GLY A 144 -14.82 -14.29 -3.52
C GLY A 144 -16.29 -14.27 -3.95
N ARG A 145 -17.19 -14.84 -3.17
CA ARG A 145 -18.64 -14.88 -3.47
C ARG A 145 -19.38 -13.67 -2.90
N ASP A 146 -19.39 -13.50 -1.57
CA ASP A 146 -20.16 -12.44 -0.89
C ASP A 146 -19.39 -11.15 -0.79
N VAL A 147 -18.05 -11.25 -0.64
CA VAL A 147 -17.15 -10.11 -0.44
C VAL A 147 -15.82 -10.35 -1.15
N GLY A 148 -15.37 -9.35 -1.91
CA GLY A 148 -14.01 -9.32 -2.44
C GLY A 148 -13.03 -8.88 -1.34
N LEU A 149 -11.84 -9.48 -1.28
CA LEU A 149 -10.78 -9.10 -0.35
C LEU A 149 -9.45 -9.00 -1.10
N ALA A 150 -8.75 -7.89 -0.89
CA ALA A 150 -7.43 -7.68 -1.48
C ALA A 150 -6.46 -7.03 -0.49
N GLY A 151 -5.19 -7.39 -0.62
CA GLY A 151 -4.08 -6.80 0.11
C GLY A 151 -3.05 -6.16 -0.81
N ILE A 152 -1.92 -5.72 -0.26
CA ILE A 152 -0.76 -5.21 -1.01
C ILE A 152 0.52 -5.78 -0.39
N GLY A 153 1.41 -6.37 -1.22
CA GLY A 153 2.72 -6.86 -0.79
C GLY A 153 3.14 -8.21 -1.38
N ASP A 154 2.21 -8.96 -1.96
CA ASP A 154 2.43 -10.29 -2.54
C ASP A 154 3.12 -11.27 -1.58
N SER A 155 2.59 -11.33 -0.36
CA SER A 155 3.05 -12.30 0.64
C SER A 155 2.85 -13.73 0.12
N TRP A 156 3.87 -14.59 0.33
CA TRP A 156 3.79 -16.01 -0.03
C TRP A 156 2.57 -16.71 0.61
N ALA A 157 2.16 -16.28 1.80
CA ALA A 157 1.01 -16.82 2.50
C ALA A 157 -0.30 -16.64 1.72
N GLY A 158 -0.41 -15.60 0.88
CA GLY A 158 -1.57 -15.39 0.01
C GLY A 158 -1.78 -16.48 -1.03
N ASN A 159 -0.76 -17.32 -1.32
CA ASN A 159 -0.87 -18.46 -2.23
C ASN A 159 -1.46 -19.71 -1.56
N VAL A 160 -1.45 -19.78 -0.24
CA VAL A 160 -1.91 -20.95 0.54
C VAL A 160 -3.20 -20.69 1.30
N THR A 161 -3.77 -19.49 1.19
CA THR A 161 -5.12 -19.20 1.69
C THR A 161 -6.18 -19.76 0.74
N ASP A 162 -7.36 -20.05 1.29
CA ASP A 162 -8.54 -20.49 0.51
C ASP A 162 -9.73 -19.56 0.84
N PRO A 163 -10.18 -18.76 -0.15
CA PRO A 163 -9.54 -18.52 -1.45
C PRO A 163 -8.19 -17.83 -1.37
N GLY A 164 -7.41 -17.87 -2.46
CA GLY A 164 -6.16 -17.14 -2.58
C GLY A 164 -6.38 -15.62 -2.45
N LEU A 165 -5.41 -14.89 -1.86
CA LEU A 165 -5.52 -13.46 -1.65
C LEU A 165 -5.09 -12.69 -2.90
N ALA A 166 -6.00 -11.92 -3.50
CA ALA A 166 -5.64 -10.92 -4.51
C ALA A 166 -4.76 -9.82 -3.90
N THR A 167 -3.73 -9.40 -4.62
CA THR A 167 -2.72 -8.49 -4.06
C THR A 167 -1.98 -7.70 -5.13
N VAL A 168 -1.11 -6.79 -4.71
CA VAL A 168 -0.12 -6.11 -5.54
C VAL A 168 1.28 -6.60 -5.20
N ARG A 169 2.03 -6.98 -6.23
CA ARG A 169 3.46 -7.29 -6.14
C ARG A 169 4.27 -6.05 -6.44
N PHE A 170 5.11 -5.66 -5.48
CA PHE A 170 6.18 -4.70 -5.68
C PHE A 170 7.52 -5.41 -5.86
N TYR A 171 8.38 -4.86 -6.72
CA TYR A 171 9.67 -5.44 -7.08
C TYR A 171 10.77 -4.99 -6.09
N GLN A 172 10.69 -5.41 -4.82
CA GLN A 172 11.57 -4.96 -3.73
C GLN A 172 13.07 -5.20 -4.00
N LYS A 173 13.41 -6.30 -4.70
CA LYS A 173 14.79 -6.56 -5.11
C LYS A 173 15.30 -5.48 -6.07
N GLN A 174 14.47 -5.08 -7.02
CA GLN A 174 14.80 -4.03 -7.99
C GLN A 174 14.89 -2.65 -7.31
N VAL A 175 14.03 -2.36 -6.32
CA VAL A 175 14.16 -1.15 -5.48
C VAL A 175 15.55 -1.09 -4.85
N GLY A 176 15.99 -2.18 -4.22
CA GLY A 176 17.32 -2.24 -3.60
C GLY A 176 18.47 -2.12 -4.61
N GLN A 177 18.36 -2.77 -5.76
CA GLN A 177 19.37 -2.71 -6.83
C GLN A 177 19.50 -1.29 -7.38
N GLU A 178 18.37 -0.63 -7.66
CA GLU A 178 18.37 0.73 -8.19
C GLU A 178 18.89 1.74 -7.18
N ALA A 179 18.51 1.60 -5.90
CA ALA A 179 19.05 2.43 -4.83
C ALA A 179 20.57 2.29 -4.68
N ALA A 180 21.08 1.06 -4.76
CA ALA A 180 22.52 0.80 -4.72
C ALA A 180 23.24 1.41 -5.94
N ARG A 181 22.66 1.30 -7.14
CA ARG A 181 23.19 1.91 -8.37
C ARG A 181 23.29 3.42 -8.24
N ILE A 182 22.25 4.07 -7.75
CA ILE A 182 22.25 5.54 -7.52
C ILE A 182 23.32 5.91 -6.49
N LEU A 183 23.40 5.17 -5.40
CA LEU A 183 24.39 5.45 -4.34
C LEU A 183 25.82 5.32 -4.84
N LEU A 184 26.14 4.29 -5.62
CA LEU A 184 27.47 4.10 -6.22
C LEU A 184 27.82 5.23 -7.17
N GLN A 185 26.90 5.66 -8.02
CA GLN A 185 27.11 6.82 -8.90
C GLN A 185 27.39 8.10 -8.12
N MET A 186 26.63 8.36 -7.04
CA MET A 186 26.88 9.53 -6.18
C MET A 186 28.28 9.50 -5.55
N LEU A 187 28.78 8.32 -5.18
CA LEU A 187 30.14 8.15 -4.62
C LEU A 187 31.23 8.40 -5.67
N GLU A 188 31.00 8.02 -6.93
CA GLU A 188 31.95 8.21 -8.03
C GLU A 188 32.03 9.67 -8.48
N GLU A 189 30.88 10.35 -8.56
CA GLU A 189 30.79 11.74 -9.06
C GLU A 189 31.42 12.77 -8.10
N LYS A 190 31.68 12.41 -6.83
CA LYS A 190 32.27 13.29 -5.79
C LYS A 190 31.57 14.65 -5.58
N GLU A 191 30.61 14.98 -6.40
CA GLU A 191 29.80 16.20 -6.33
C GLU A 191 28.37 15.83 -5.94
N TYR A 192 27.99 16.14 -4.68
CA TYR A 192 26.63 15.89 -4.18
C TYR A 192 25.62 17.00 -4.57
N GLY A 193 26.01 17.93 -5.45
CA GLY A 193 25.24 19.10 -5.86
C GLY A 193 24.41 18.94 -7.16
N GLY A 194 24.30 17.75 -7.71
CA GLY A 194 23.50 17.47 -8.90
C GLY A 194 21.99 17.43 -8.62
N PRO A 195 21.16 17.28 -9.69
CA PRO A 195 19.71 17.17 -9.53
C PRO A 195 19.33 15.93 -8.70
N VAL A 196 18.38 16.11 -7.80
CA VAL A 196 17.87 15.02 -6.95
C VAL A 196 17.25 13.91 -7.81
N ARG A 197 17.76 12.71 -7.67
CA ARG A 197 17.26 11.54 -8.41
C ARG A 197 16.09 10.91 -7.68
N GLN A 198 14.95 10.90 -8.33
CA GLN A 198 13.73 10.24 -7.82
C GLN A 198 13.29 9.18 -8.83
N VAL A 199 13.27 7.93 -8.41
CA VAL A 199 12.92 6.80 -9.27
C VAL A 199 11.69 6.10 -8.71
N THR A 200 10.65 6.04 -9.52
CA THR A 200 9.43 5.28 -9.22
C THR A 200 9.51 3.94 -9.93
N LEU A 201 9.32 2.84 -9.21
CA LEU A 201 9.20 1.51 -9.79
C LEU A 201 7.73 1.10 -9.92
N GLY A 202 7.45 0.40 -11.01
CA GLY A 202 6.13 -0.17 -11.26
C GLY A 202 5.80 -1.36 -10.35
N TYR A 203 4.65 -1.94 -10.60
CA TYR A 203 4.06 -3.02 -9.82
C TYR A 203 3.37 -4.04 -10.74
N GLN A 204 2.85 -5.10 -10.16
CA GLN A 204 1.97 -6.06 -10.82
C GLN A 204 0.77 -6.36 -9.92
N VAL A 205 -0.45 -6.24 -10.44
CA VAL A 205 -1.64 -6.78 -9.77
C VAL A 205 -1.65 -8.29 -9.95
N VAL A 206 -1.85 -9.00 -8.87
CA VAL A 206 -1.89 -10.48 -8.82
C VAL A 206 -3.28 -10.91 -8.36
N GLU A 207 -4.07 -11.39 -9.27
CA GLU A 207 -5.40 -11.96 -8.99
C GLU A 207 -5.25 -13.42 -8.55
N ARG A 208 -6.01 -13.80 -7.50
CA ARG A 208 -6.06 -15.16 -6.94
C ARG A 208 -7.47 -15.47 -6.47
N GLY A 209 -7.99 -16.60 -6.87
CA GLY A 209 -9.30 -17.11 -6.44
C GLY A 209 -10.44 -16.82 -7.38
#